data_6e448e206f6f5cb67c325d8089b2dddb
#
_entry.id   6e448e206f6f5cb67c325d8089b2dddb
#
_cell.length_a   1.000
_cell.length_b   1.000
_cell.length_c   1.000
_cell.angle_alpha   90.00
_cell.angle_beta   90.00
_cell.angle_gamma   90.00
#
_symmetry.space_group_name_H-M   'P 1'
#
loop_
_entity.id
_entity.type
_entity.pdbx_description
1 polymer ?
#
loop_
_entity_poly.entity_id
_entity_poly.type
_entity_poly.pdbx_seq_one_letter_code
_entity_poly.pdbx_strand_id
1 'polypeptide(L)'
;MPEETIPSKAKSVKSLTSFAKRSAQLAAGFACAIALVAGVPAVAGAQVLTTDDVCGKTADVRAITAENLPDIEATNALVMGKDGTVYYGRGADEQVKIASITKVMTAILTVENCKMDEKVTVSNAAATVGNSTAGLLEGDELTVEQALRGLMIPSGNDAAIALAEHVGKKIDPKTKDAVATFVKAMNERAKKLGCTGTVFENPHGLDFDEWAGDMHSTAHDVALMMQEAMKNDTFREVVASEDSWIEVTGA
;
A
#
# COMPACT_ATOMS: atom_id res chain seq x y z
N MET A 1 -7.75 -18.27 47.57
CA MET A 1 -7.57 -18.77 46.19
C MET A 1 -6.84 -17.71 45.42
N PRO A 2 -5.63 -17.94 44.91
CA PRO A 2 -4.95 -16.93 44.11
C PRO A 2 -5.55 -16.90 42.68
N GLU A 3 -5.86 -15.69 42.18
CA GLU A 3 -6.20 -15.42 40.82
C GLU A 3 -5.04 -15.82 39.91
N GLU A 4 -5.24 -16.81 39.07
CA GLU A 4 -4.33 -17.09 37.96
C GLU A 4 -4.50 -16.01 36.89
N THR A 5 -3.53 -15.08 36.86
CA THR A 5 -3.36 -14.17 35.73
C THR A 5 -2.95 -14.96 34.49
N ILE A 6 -3.81 -15.02 33.50
CA ILE A 6 -3.53 -15.61 32.20
C ILE A 6 -2.40 -14.79 31.55
N PRO A 7 -1.29 -15.40 31.11
CA PRO A 7 -0.20 -14.65 30.50
C PRO A 7 -0.65 -14.11 29.13
N SER A 8 -0.59 -12.78 28.96
CA SER A 8 -0.70 -12.10 27.67
C SER A 8 0.34 -12.67 26.72
N LYS A 9 -0.10 -13.22 25.57
CA LYS A 9 0.81 -13.72 24.52
C LYS A 9 1.24 -12.56 23.65
N ALA A 10 2.44 -12.03 23.88
CA ALA A 10 3.08 -11.13 22.94
C ALA A 10 3.55 -11.91 21.69
N LYS A 11 3.08 -11.53 20.50
CA LYS A 11 3.50 -12.13 19.22
C LYS A 11 4.48 -11.20 18.52
N SER A 12 5.65 -11.73 18.14
CA SER A 12 6.64 -11.01 17.33
C SER A 12 6.21 -10.97 15.87
N VAL A 13 6.10 -9.78 15.34
CA VAL A 13 5.90 -9.59 13.89
C VAL A 13 7.25 -9.70 13.19
N LYS A 14 7.45 -10.73 12.37
CA LYS A 14 8.73 -10.95 11.68
C LYS A 14 9.01 -9.81 10.70
N SER A 15 10.17 -9.18 10.86
CA SER A 15 10.68 -8.13 9.99
C SER A 15 10.82 -8.60 8.54
N LEU A 16 10.56 -7.70 7.59
CA LEU A 16 10.67 -7.86 6.13
C LEU A 16 12.07 -8.27 5.62
N THR A 17 13.08 -8.41 6.48
CA THR A 17 14.44 -8.77 6.08
C THR A 17 14.58 -10.18 5.46
N SER A 18 13.55 -11.04 5.55
CA SER A 18 13.57 -12.35 4.88
C SER A 18 13.10 -12.31 3.42
N PHE A 19 12.47 -11.23 2.98
CA PHE A 19 11.95 -11.09 1.61
C PHE A 19 13.05 -10.78 0.58
N ALA A 20 14.10 -10.07 0.99
CA ALA A 20 15.19 -9.66 0.11
C ALA A 20 16.10 -10.82 -0.37
N LYS A 21 15.99 -12.03 0.18
CA LYS A 21 16.83 -13.18 -0.20
C LYS A 21 16.19 -14.16 -1.19
N ARG A 22 14.93 -14.00 -1.57
CA ARG A 22 14.25 -14.93 -2.52
C ARG A 22 13.92 -14.36 -3.90
N SER A 23 14.09 -13.07 -4.13
CA SER A 23 13.82 -12.42 -5.42
C SER A 23 15.01 -12.43 -6.41
N ALA A 24 16.14 -13.08 -6.09
CA ALA A 24 17.34 -13.11 -6.94
C ALA A 24 17.39 -14.28 -7.95
N GLN A 25 16.30 -15.01 -8.20
CA GLN A 25 16.34 -16.22 -9.04
C GLN A 25 15.26 -16.32 -10.14
N LEU A 26 14.70 -15.21 -10.62
CA LEU A 26 13.82 -15.25 -11.81
C LEU A 26 14.10 -14.05 -12.75
N ALA A 27 15.32 -13.94 -13.22
CA ALA A 27 15.66 -13.09 -14.36
C ALA A 27 16.48 -13.90 -15.37
N ALA A 28 15.80 -14.73 -16.16
CA ALA A 28 16.38 -15.34 -17.35
C ALA A 28 15.29 -15.47 -18.41
N GLY A 29 15.42 -14.68 -19.47
CA GLY A 29 14.82 -15.00 -20.75
C GLY A 29 13.88 -13.98 -21.37
N PHE A 30 14.39 -12.84 -21.86
CA PHE A 30 13.86 -12.25 -23.08
C PHE A 30 15.05 -11.77 -23.93
N ALA A 31 15.45 -12.61 -24.86
CA ALA A 31 16.38 -12.23 -25.91
C ALA A 31 15.65 -11.38 -26.94
N CYS A 32 15.89 -10.07 -26.92
CA CYS A 32 15.43 -9.17 -27.98
C CYS A 32 16.35 -9.34 -29.19
N ALA A 33 15.83 -9.86 -30.29
CA ALA A 33 16.55 -9.95 -31.56
C ALA A 33 16.78 -8.54 -32.10
N ILE A 34 18.01 -8.05 -32.02
CA ILE A 34 18.44 -6.80 -32.70
C ILE A 34 18.75 -7.16 -34.15
N ALA A 35 17.90 -6.70 -35.08
CA ALA A 35 18.24 -6.69 -36.50
C ALA A 35 19.29 -5.61 -36.73
N LEU A 36 20.52 -6.04 -37.05
CA LEU A 36 21.59 -5.15 -37.55
C LEU A 36 21.19 -4.61 -38.93
N VAL A 37 20.77 -3.35 -39.00
CA VAL A 37 20.83 -2.59 -40.25
C VAL A 37 22.16 -1.88 -40.30
N ALA A 38 23.07 -2.38 -41.13
CA ALA A 38 24.35 -1.76 -41.38
C ALA A 38 24.16 -0.44 -42.14
N GLY A 39 24.75 0.64 -41.63
CA GLY A 39 25.08 1.80 -42.46
C GLY A 39 24.39 3.12 -42.12
N VAL A 40 24.36 3.55 -40.84
CA VAL A 40 24.22 4.95 -40.49
C VAL A 40 25.39 5.31 -39.59
N PRO A 41 26.18 6.38 -39.90
CA PRO A 41 27.23 6.79 -38.98
C PRO A 41 26.60 7.17 -37.66
N ALA A 42 27.06 6.56 -36.59
CA ALA A 42 26.65 6.93 -35.24
C ALA A 42 26.97 8.41 -35.05
N VAL A 43 25.96 9.25 -35.07
CA VAL A 43 26.04 10.62 -34.56
C VAL A 43 26.25 10.49 -33.08
N ALA A 44 27.48 10.72 -32.63
CA ALA A 44 27.80 10.80 -31.21
C ALA A 44 26.88 11.87 -30.61
N GLY A 45 26.01 11.45 -29.67
CA GLY A 45 25.13 12.37 -28.94
C GLY A 45 23.67 12.37 -29.36
N ALA A 46 23.10 11.24 -29.81
CA ALA A 46 21.64 11.11 -29.78
C ALA A 46 21.18 11.15 -28.33
N GLN A 47 20.75 12.34 -27.89
CA GLN A 47 20.10 12.53 -26.61
C GLN A 47 18.83 11.70 -26.62
N VAL A 48 18.73 10.70 -25.74
CA VAL A 48 17.48 10.01 -25.52
C VAL A 48 16.57 10.99 -24.77
N LEU A 49 15.69 11.63 -25.52
CA LEU A 49 14.64 12.47 -24.91
C LEU A 49 13.66 11.56 -24.20
N THR A 50 13.30 11.92 -22.99
CA THR A 50 12.38 11.16 -22.15
C THR A 50 11.09 11.93 -21.99
N THR A 51 9.99 11.19 -21.86
CA THR A 51 8.66 11.72 -21.56
C THR A 51 8.44 11.96 -20.08
N ASP A 52 9.46 11.70 -19.23
CA ASP A 52 9.36 11.98 -17.81
C ASP A 52 9.07 13.45 -17.55
N ASP A 53 8.17 13.73 -16.61
CA ASP A 53 7.85 15.09 -16.20
C ASP A 53 8.86 15.63 -15.19
N VAL A 54 9.30 16.86 -15.42
CA VAL A 54 10.16 17.61 -14.47
C VAL A 54 9.52 18.97 -14.21
N CYS A 55 9.11 19.20 -12.98
CA CYS A 55 8.42 20.43 -12.56
C CYS A 55 7.26 20.80 -13.50
N GLY A 56 6.39 19.85 -13.79
CA GLY A 56 5.16 20.04 -14.57
C GLY A 56 5.33 20.24 -16.08
N LYS A 57 6.49 19.89 -16.64
CA LYS A 57 6.73 19.83 -18.09
C LYS A 57 7.59 18.64 -18.42
N THR A 58 7.36 18.02 -19.56
CA THR A 58 8.16 16.90 -20.01
C THR A 58 9.64 17.27 -20.19
N ALA A 59 10.53 16.30 -19.95
CA ALA A 59 11.97 16.52 -19.99
C ALA A 59 12.47 16.97 -21.37
N ASP A 60 11.83 16.51 -22.46
CA ASP A 60 12.12 16.94 -23.83
C ASP A 60 11.84 18.45 -24.03
N VAL A 61 10.71 18.95 -23.53
CA VAL A 61 10.37 20.39 -23.57
C VAL A 61 11.36 21.23 -22.76
N ARG A 62 11.95 20.65 -21.69
CA ARG A 62 12.97 21.31 -20.88
C ARG A 62 14.38 21.14 -21.40
N ALA A 63 14.59 20.39 -22.48
CA ALA A 63 15.90 20.00 -23.00
C ALA A 63 16.77 19.28 -21.95
N ILE A 64 16.15 18.51 -21.06
CA ILE A 64 16.85 17.68 -20.06
C ILE A 64 17.16 16.35 -20.69
N THR A 65 18.42 15.92 -20.59
CA THR A 65 18.88 14.62 -21.10
C THR A 65 18.66 13.51 -20.10
N ALA A 66 18.58 12.27 -20.54
CA ALA A 66 18.36 11.11 -19.66
C ALA A 66 19.39 11.00 -18.54
N GLU A 67 20.66 11.40 -18.77
CA GLU A 67 21.74 11.42 -17.77
C GLU A 67 21.52 12.42 -16.62
N ASN A 68 20.66 13.41 -16.82
CA ASN A 68 20.30 14.42 -15.82
C ASN A 68 18.97 14.14 -15.12
N LEU A 69 18.36 12.98 -15.39
CA LEU A 69 17.17 12.49 -14.70
C LEU A 69 17.54 11.48 -13.61
N PRO A 70 16.65 11.24 -12.64
CA PRO A 70 16.88 10.21 -11.65
C PRO A 70 17.09 8.83 -12.31
N ASP A 71 18.18 8.17 -11.94
CA ASP A 71 18.48 6.77 -12.36
C ASP A 71 17.70 5.83 -11.45
N ILE A 72 16.48 5.47 -11.87
CA ILE A 72 15.56 4.61 -11.14
C ILE A 72 15.05 3.48 -12.04
N GLU A 73 14.91 2.27 -11.49
CA GLU A 73 14.35 1.11 -12.19
C GLU A 73 12.80 1.13 -12.24
N ALA A 74 12.14 1.99 -11.43
CA ALA A 74 10.70 2.08 -11.36
C ALA A 74 10.11 2.51 -12.70
N THR A 75 9.05 1.82 -13.15
CA THR A 75 8.28 2.20 -14.35
C THR A 75 7.35 3.36 -14.06
N ASN A 76 6.82 3.45 -12.85
CA ASN A 76 5.90 4.49 -12.40
C ASN A 76 6.44 5.13 -11.13
N ALA A 77 6.65 6.43 -11.15
CA ALA A 77 7.21 7.17 -10.03
C ALA A 77 6.70 8.61 -9.98
N LEU A 78 6.64 9.17 -8.77
CA LEU A 78 6.31 10.57 -8.54
C LEU A 78 7.11 11.13 -7.36
N VAL A 79 7.60 12.35 -7.51
CA VAL A 79 8.11 13.16 -6.40
C VAL A 79 7.24 14.40 -6.29
N MET A 80 6.52 14.52 -5.19
CA MET A 80 5.59 15.61 -4.94
C MET A 80 5.88 16.31 -3.62
N GLY A 81 5.85 17.63 -3.63
CA GLY A 81 5.99 18.47 -2.44
C GLY A 81 4.71 18.46 -1.58
N LYS A 82 4.84 18.96 -0.35
CA LYS A 82 3.69 19.08 0.58
C LYS A 82 2.58 20.01 0.06
N ASP A 83 2.93 20.94 -0.83
CA ASP A 83 2.03 21.89 -1.48
C ASP A 83 1.38 21.33 -2.76
N GLY A 84 1.62 20.05 -3.09
CA GLY A 84 1.13 19.42 -4.31
C GLY A 84 2.00 19.68 -5.55
N THR A 85 3.10 20.41 -5.43
CA THR A 85 4.01 20.65 -6.55
C THR A 85 4.69 19.36 -6.98
N VAL A 86 4.50 18.95 -8.22
CA VAL A 86 5.20 17.80 -8.82
C VAL A 86 6.58 18.23 -9.29
N TYR A 87 7.61 17.66 -8.69
CA TYR A 87 9.01 17.90 -9.06
C TYR A 87 9.51 16.91 -10.12
N TYR A 88 9.05 15.68 -10.07
CA TYR A 88 9.40 14.63 -11.02
C TYR A 88 8.26 13.63 -11.14
N GLY A 89 8.01 13.12 -12.36
CA GLY A 89 7.05 12.05 -12.64
C GLY A 89 7.51 11.18 -13.80
N ARG A 90 7.31 9.89 -13.66
CA ARG A 90 7.48 8.88 -14.72
C ARG A 90 6.26 7.99 -14.71
N GLY A 91 5.49 7.94 -15.82
CA GLY A 91 4.25 7.18 -15.88
C GLY A 91 3.33 7.45 -14.69
N ALA A 92 3.31 8.71 -14.17
CA ALA A 92 2.72 9.03 -12.88
C ALA A 92 1.21 8.84 -12.83
N ASP A 93 0.54 9.00 -13.97
CA ASP A 93 -0.91 8.87 -14.13
C ASP A 93 -1.31 7.54 -14.81
N GLU A 94 -0.36 6.65 -15.10
CA GLU A 94 -0.64 5.32 -15.61
C GLU A 94 -1.26 4.43 -14.53
N GLN A 95 -2.36 3.75 -14.87
CA GLN A 95 -3.01 2.80 -13.96
C GLN A 95 -2.20 1.52 -13.87
N VAL A 96 -1.85 1.16 -12.64
CA VAL A 96 -1.08 -0.04 -12.33
C VAL A 96 -1.64 -0.75 -11.10
N LYS A 97 -1.38 -2.03 -10.98
CA LYS A 97 -1.67 -2.79 -9.77
C LYS A 97 -0.74 -2.34 -8.65
N ILE A 98 -1.31 -2.01 -7.50
CA ILE A 98 -0.57 -1.42 -6.38
C ILE A 98 -0.35 -2.37 -5.20
N ALA A 99 -0.93 -3.57 -5.27
CA ALA A 99 -0.82 -4.57 -4.21
C ALA A 99 -1.05 -3.95 -2.81
N SER A 100 -0.20 -4.26 -1.85
CA SER A 100 -0.35 -3.83 -0.45
C SER A 100 -0.27 -2.31 -0.21
N ILE A 101 0.06 -1.49 -1.20
CA ILE A 101 -0.07 -0.03 -1.08
C ILE A 101 -1.54 0.36 -0.81
N THR A 102 -2.50 -0.46 -1.22
CA THR A 102 -3.92 -0.40 -0.87
C THR A 102 -4.17 -0.15 0.62
N LYS A 103 -3.34 -0.72 1.50
CA LYS A 103 -3.47 -0.61 2.96
C LYS A 103 -3.30 0.82 3.49
N VAL A 104 -2.74 1.72 2.71
CA VAL A 104 -2.71 3.16 3.05
C VAL A 104 -4.13 3.71 3.14
N MET A 105 -5.02 3.39 2.18
CA MET A 105 -6.41 3.80 2.25
C MET A 105 -7.16 3.12 3.40
N THR A 106 -6.85 1.86 3.68
CA THR A 106 -7.40 1.14 4.84
C THR A 106 -7.01 1.84 6.14
N ALA A 107 -5.75 2.27 6.28
CA ALA A 107 -5.29 3.03 7.44
C ALA A 107 -5.98 4.40 7.54
N ILE A 108 -6.13 5.15 6.43
CA ILE A 108 -6.82 6.45 6.40
C ILE A 108 -8.24 6.29 6.95
N LEU A 109 -9.03 5.37 6.43
CA LEU A 109 -10.41 5.16 6.90
C LEU A 109 -10.45 4.71 8.36
N THR A 110 -9.48 3.93 8.80
CA THR A 110 -9.40 3.48 10.19
C THR A 110 -9.19 4.65 11.14
N VAL A 111 -8.19 5.51 10.88
CA VAL A 111 -7.89 6.64 11.76
C VAL A 111 -8.96 7.73 11.70
N GLU A 112 -9.72 7.82 10.62
CA GLU A 112 -10.84 8.76 10.47
C GLU A 112 -12.11 8.30 11.21
N ASN A 113 -12.31 7.01 11.45
CA ASN A 113 -13.56 6.47 11.98
C ASN A 113 -13.45 5.86 13.39
N CYS A 114 -12.23 5.61 13.88
CA CYS A 114 -12.02 4.90 15.13
C CYS A 114 -11.15 5.68 16.12
N LYS A 115 -11.39 5.44 17.40
CA LYS A 115 -10.41 5.76 18.44
C LYS A 115 -9.39 4.64 18.51
N MET A 116 -8.16 4.98 18.87
CA MET A 116 -7.05 4.03 18.86
C MET A 116 -7.15 2.92 19.92
N ASP A 117 -7.87 3.20 21.00
CA ASP A 117 -8.12 2.26 22.11
C ASP A 117 -9.36 1.36 21.92
N GLU A 118 -10.12 1.55 20.84
CA GLU A 118 -11.26 0.67 20.53
C GLU A 118 -10.81 -0.77 20.30
N LYS A 119 -11.64 -1.74 20.69
CA LYS A 119 -11.35 -3.17 20.52
C LYS A 119 -11.81 -3.65 19.16
N VAL A 120 -10.92 -4.36 18.49
CA VAL A 120 -11.14 -5.08 17.23
C VAL A 120 -11.07 -6.57 17.55
N THR A 121 -12.08 -7.33 17.14
CA THR A 121 -12.11 -8.79 17.24
C THR A 121 -11.80 -9.39 15.87
N VAL A 122 -10.91 -10.35 15.83
CA VAL A 122 -10.48 -11.01 14.60
C VAL A 122 -11.47 -12.12 14.24
N SER A 123 -12.08 -12.02 13.05
CA SER A 123 -12.96 -13.04 12.51
C SER A 123 -12.20 -14.22 11.91
N ASN A 124 -12.89 -15.32 11.65
CA ASN A 124 -12.34 -16.42 10.87
C ASN A 124 -11.87 -15.97 9.48
N ALA A 125 -12.65 -15.13 8.79
CA ALA A 125 -12.28 -14.59 7.49
C ALA A 125 -10.97 -13.79 7.54
N ALA A 126 -10.78 -12.96 8.57
CA ALA A 126 -9.54 -12.24 8.79
C ALA A 126 -8.36 -13.18 9.06
N ALA A 127 -8.53 -14.14 9.98
CA ALA A 127 -7.47 -15.07 10.37
C ALA A 127 -7.00 -15.99 9.22
N THR A 128 -7.85 -16.24 8.24
CA THR A 128 -7.60 -17.23 7.16
C THR A 128 -7.30 -16.60 5.79
N VAL A 129 -7.28 -15.27 5.67
CA VAL A 129 -7.08 -14.58 4.38
C VAL A 129 -5.73 -14.92 3.70
N GLY A 130 -4.72 -15.29 4.49
CA GLY A 130 -3.45 -15.78 3.97
C GLY A 130 -2.49 -14.71 3.43
N ASN A 131 -1.42 -15.17 2.80
CA ASN A 131 -0.31 -14.39 2.29
C ASN A 131 0.41 -13.60 3.40
N SER A 132 0.62 -12.29 3.25
CA SER A 132 1.24 -11.47 4.29
C SER A 132 0.32 -11.34 5.50
N THR A 133 0.80 -11.68 6.70
CA THR A 133 -0.04 -11.72 7.91
C THR A 133 0.70 -11.16 9.12
N ALA A 134 -0.03 -10.55 10.03
CA ALA A 134 0.43 -10.19 11.37
C ALA A 134 0.39 -11.39 12.34
N GLY A 135 -0.15 -12.54 11.89
CA GLY A 135 -0.27 -13.78 12.68
C GLY A 135 -1.45 -13.76 13.65
N LEU A 136 -2.50 -13.02 13.31
CA LEU A 136 -3.74 -12.96 14.10
C LEU A 136 -4.52 -14.27 13.93
N LEU A 137 -5.17 -14.71 15.03
CA LEU A 137 -6.01 -15.90 15.06
C LEU A 137 -7.47 -15.49 15.26
N GLU A 138 -8.40 -16.36 14.84
CA GLU A 138 -9.81 -16.17 15.12
C GLU A 138 -10.06 -16.02 16.62
N GLY A 139 -10.86 -15.00 16.99
CA GLY A 139 -11.18 -14.67 18.37
C GLY A 139 -10.14 -13.80 19.07
N ASP A 140 -8.98 -13.52 18.46
CA ASP A 140 -8.03 -12.55 19.02
C ASP A 140 -8.70 -11.17 19.15
N GLU A 141 -8.47 -10.50 20.27
CA GLU A 141 -8.85 -9.10 20.49
C GLU A 141 -7.62 -8.22 20.61
N LEU A 142 -7.64 -7.09 19.92
CA LEU A 142 -6.55 -6.11 19.92
C LEU A 142 -7.13 -4.70 19.80
N THR A 143 -6.35 -3.69 20.14
CA THR A 143 -6.77 -2.32 19.93
C THR A 143 -6.66 -1.92 18.45
N VAL A 144 -7.38 -0.89 18.03
CA VAL A 144 -7.25 -0.31 16.68
C VAL A 144 -5.80 0.08 16.40
N GLU A 145 -5.08 0.66 17.39
CA GLU A 145 -3.66 1.00 17.22
C GLU A 145 -2.81 -0.26 16.95
N GLN A 146 -3.02 -1.32 17.71
CA GLN A 146 -2.32 -2.59 17.51
C GLN A 146 -2.65 -3.21 16.15
N ALA A 147 -3.91 -3.13 15.71
CA ALA A 147 -4.33 -3.59 14.39
C ALA A 147 -3.69 -2.75 13.27
N LEU A 148 -3.57 -1.42 13.43
CA LEU A 148 -2.83 -0.55 12.49
C LEU A 148 -1.35 -0.91 12.40
N ARG A 149 -0.70 -1.26 13.53
CA ARG A 149 0.67 -1.77 13.52
C ARG A 149 0.77 -3.09 12.77
N GLY A 150 -0.17 -4.02 12.99
CA GLY A 150 -0.29 -5.27 12.24
C GLY A 150 -0.56 -5.06 10.75
N LEU A 151 -1.31 -4.03 10.39
CA LEU A 151 -1.59 -3.64 9.02
C LEU A 151 -0.36 -3.13 8.29
N MET A 152 0.33 -2.15 8.88
CA MET A 152 1.32 -1.34 8.16
C MET A 152 2.73 -1.93 8.20
N ILE A 153 3.16 -2.56 9.31
CA ILE A 153 4.55 -2.98 9.47
C ILE A 153 4.82 -4.33 8.78
N PRO A 154 4.10 -5.44 9.11
CA PRO A 154 4.25 -6.70 8.37
C PRO A 154 3.37 -6.75 7.12
N SER A 155 2.59 -5.70 6.84
CA SER A 155 1.62 -5.69 5.76
C SER A 155 0.53 -6.76 5.93
N GLY A 156 -0.01 -6.93 7.15
CA GLY A 156 -0.96 -7.99 7.51
C GLY A 156 -2.29 -7.87 6.76
N ASN A 157 -2.64 -8.90 6.00
CA ASN A 157 -3.94 -9.00 5.34
C ASN A 157 -5.04 -9.31 6.36
N ASP A 158 -4.70 -10.11 7.38
CA ASP A 158 -5.54 -10.42 8.55
C ASP A 158 -5.96 -9.13 9.28
N ALA A 159 -5.01 -8.25 9.57
CA ALA A 159 -5.29 -6.95 10.18
C ALA A 159 -6.13 -6.06 9.25
N ALA A 160 -5.91 -6.11 7.94
CA ALA A 160 -6.69 -5.35 6.96
C ALA A 160 -8.17 -5.76 6.97
N ILE A 161 -8.47 -7.06 6.94
CA ILE A 161 -9.86 -7.56 7.01
C ILE A 161 -10.49 -7.23 8.37
N ALA A 162 -9.79 -7.47 9.49
CA ALA A 162 -10.31 -7.19 10.82
C ALA A 162 -10.68 -5.70 11.00
N LEU A 163 -9.82 -4.79 10.53
CA LEU A 163 -10.11 -3.36 10.53
C LEU A 163 -11.26 -3.00 9.59
N ALA A 164 -11.31 -3.58 8.38
CA ALA A 164 -12.40 -3.32 7.44
C ALA A 164 -13.77 -3.78 7.99
N GLU A 165 -13.81 -4.93 8.65
CA GLU A 165 -15.03 -5.40 9.32
C GLU A 165 -15.46 -4.48 10.47
N HIS A 166 -14.51 -4.05 11.30
CA HIS A 166 -14.78 -3.15 12.42
C HIS A 166 -15.29 -1.79 11.93
N VAL A 167 -14.57 -1.15 11.03
CA VAL A 167 -14.91 0.17 10.48
C VAL A 167 -16.18 0.12 9.64
N GLY A 168 -16.37 -0.92 8.82
CA GLY A 168 -17.55 -1.09 8.00
C GLY A 168 -18.84 -1.17 8.84
N LYS A 169 -18.81 -1.87 9.99
CA LYS A 169 -19.92 -1.89 10.97
C LYS A 169 -20.15 -0.54 11.62
N LYS A 170 -19.12 0.28 11.79
CA LYS A 170 -19.27 1.65 12.32
C LYS A 170 -19.90 2.59 11.29
N ILE A 171 -19.51 2.45 10.01
CA ILE A 171 -20.07 3.24 8.90
C ILE A 171 -21.56 2.91 8.71
N ASP A 172 -21.89 1.62 8.69
CA ASP A 172 -23.29 1.16 8.63
C ASP A 172 -23.52 0.02 9.64
N PRO A 173 -24.10 0.34 10.82
CA PRO A 173 -24.38 -0.68 11.85
C PRO A 173 -25.40 -1.75 11.42
N LYS A 174 -26.11 -1.54 10.30
CA LYS A 174 -27.09 -2.50 9.76
C LYS A 174 -26.55 -3.30 8.58
N THR A 175 -25.29 -3.07 8.19
CA THR A 175 -24.71 -3.77 7.06
C THR A 175 -24.69 -5.28 7.27
N LYS A 176 -24.95 -6.02 6.21
CA LYS A 176 -24.80 -7.49 6.19
C LYS A 176 -23.40 -7.89 5.73
N ASP A 177 -22.67 -6.98 5.10
CA ASP A 177 -21.32 -7.16 4.62
C ASP A 177 -20.49 -5.92 4.96
N ALA A 178 -19.78 -6.00 6.06
CA ALA A 178 -18.99 -4.89 6.58
C ALA A 178 -17.77 -4.60 5.67
N VAL A 179 -17.16 -5.63 5.09
CA VAL A 179 -16.02 -5.46 4.17
C VAL A 179 -16.47 -4.76 2.89
N ALA A 180 -17.58 -5.16 2.28
CA ALA A 180 -18.11 -4.46 1.10
C ALA A 180 -18.49 -3.01 1.42
N THR A 181 -19.06 -2.73 2.61
CA THR A 181 -19.34 -1.37 3.07
C THR A 181 -18.06 -0.55 3.20
N PHE A 182 -17.00 -1.14 3.74
CA PHE A 182 -15.70 -0.52 3.86
C PHE A 182 -15.07 -0.23 2.49
N VAL A 183 -15.06 -1.19 1.57
CA VAL A 183 -14.54 -1.02 0.20
C VAL A 183 -15.26 0.09 -0.54
N LYS A 184 -16.59 0.18 -0.39
CA LYS A 184 -17.34 1.31 -0.93
C LYS A 184 -16.84 2.64 -0.35
N ALA A 185 -16.61 2.71 0.95
CA ALA A 185 -16.05 3.90 1.60
C ALA A 185 -14.64 4.23 1.12
N MET A 186 -13.78 3.21 0.85
CA MET A 186 -12.44 3.41 0.25
C MET A 186 -12.55 4.15 -1.09
N ASN A 187 -13.42 3.69 -1.97
CA ASN A 187 -13.61 4.32 -3.29
C ASN A 187 -14.23 5.73 -3.18
N GLU A 188 -15.17 5.94 -2.26
CA GLU A 188 -15.71 7.27 -2.00
C GLU A 188 -14.65 8.23 -1.44
N ARG A 189 -13.79 7.74 -0.56
CA ARG A 189 -12.71 8.54 0.02
C ARG A 189 -11.64 8.88 -1.02
N ALA A 190 -11.26 7.92 -1.86
CA ALA A 190 -10.35 8.15 -2.99
C ALA A 190 -10.85 9.28 -3.89
N LYS A 191 -12.14 9.26 -4.27
CA LYS A 191 -12.76 10.34 -5.07
C LYS A 191 -12.68 11.70 -4.36
N LYS A 192 -12.92 11.74 -3.03
CA LYS A 192 -12.83 12.99 -2.24
C LYS A 192 -11.41 13.53 -2.16
N LEU A 193 -10.40 12.67 -2.25
CA LEU A 193 -8.98 13.06 -2.31
C LEU A 193 -8.53 13.51 -3.69
N GLY A 194 -9.37 13.33 -4.73
CA GLY A 194 -9.02 13.63 -6.11
C GLY A 194 -8.33 12.46 -6.83
N CYS A 195 -8.30 11.27 -6.23
CA CYS A 195 -7.75 10.06 -6.84
C CYS A 195 -8.69 9.57 -7.96
N THR A 196 -8.42 9.99 -9.19
CA THR A 196 -9.30 9.71 -10.34
C THR A 196 -8.94 8.43 -11.08
N GLY A 197 -7.73 7.93 -10.90
CA GLY A 197 -7.21 6.70 -11.50
C GLY A 197 -7.18 5.51 -10.52
N THR A 198 -8.00 5.54 -9.45
CA THR A 198 -7.96 4.53 -8.39
C THR A 198 -9.28 3.78 -8.25
N VAL A 199 -9.20 2.46 -8.18
CA VAL A 199 -10.30 1.55 -7.83
C VAL A 199 -9.82 0.54 -6.80
N PHE A 200 -10.58 0.41 -5.71
CA PHE A 200 -10.37 -0.59 -4.67
C PHE A 200 -11.46 -1.67 -4.73
N GLU A 201 -11.07 -2.94 -4.57
CA GLU A 201 -11.98 -4.09 -4.52
C GLU A 201 -11.87 -4.86 -3.19
N ASN A 202 -10.80 -4.63 -2.44
CA ASN A 202 -10.57 -5.22 -1.13
C ASN A 202 -9.68 -4.30 -0.26
N PRO A 203 -9.57 -4.54 1.07
CA PRO A 203 -8.81 -3.67 1.97
C PRO A 203 -7.32 -3.98 2.05
N HIS A 204 -6.83 -5.06 1.44
CA HIS A 204 -5.46 -5.57 1.63
C HIS A 204 -4.57 -5.49 0.39
N GLY A 205 -5.15 -5.51 -0.81
CA GLY A 205 -4.41 -5.37 -2.05
C GLY A 205 -4.01 -6.69 -2.73
N LEU A 206 -4.59 -7.83 -2.37
CA LEU A 206 -4.49 -9.06 -3.16
C LEU A 206 -5.26 -8.87 -4.47
N ASP A 207 -4.67 -9.32 -5.59
CA ASP A 207 -5.19 -9.10 -6.93
C ASP A 207 -4.99 -10.32 -7.86
N PHE A 208 -4.91 -11.51 -7.27
CA PHE A 208 -4.74 -12.79 -7.95
C PHE A 208 -5.64 -13.86 -7.31
N ASP A 209 -5.78 -15.00 -7.98
CA ASP A 209 -6.65 -16.10 -7.61
C ASP A 209 -8.10 -15.62 -7.33
N GLU A 210 -8.67 -15.92 -6.18
CA GLU A 210 -10.02 -15.48 -5.77
C GLU A 210 -10.16 -13.96 -5.64
N TRP A 211 -9.05 -13.22 -5.58
CA TRP A 211 -9.01 -11.76 -5.48
C TRP A 211 -8.74 -11.08 -6.83
N ALA A 212 -8.63 -11.87 -7.92
CA ALA A 212 -8.38 -11.31 -9.25
C ALA A 212 -9.53 -10.39 -9.69
N GLY A 213 -9.17 -9.16 -10.09
CA GLY A 213 -10.12 -8.13 -10.48
C GLY A 213 -9.45 -6.95 -11.18
N ASP A 214 -10.13 -5.81 -11.16
CA ASP A 214 -9.70 -4.56 -11.80
C ASP A 214 -9.17 -3.52 -10.80
N MET A 215 -8.66 -3.97 -9.66
CA MET A 215 -8.07 -3.07 -8.67
C MET A 215 -6.80 -2.42 -9.20
N HIS A 216 -6.78 -1.10 -9.21
CA HIS A 216 -5.64 -0.32 -9.72
C HIS A 216 -5.53 1.04 -9.04
N SER A 217 -4.39 1.70 -9.23
CA SER A 217 -4.16 3.10 -8.87
C SER A 217 -3.06 3.69 -9.74
N THR A 218 -2.68 4.94 -9.49
CA THR A 218 -1.57 5.62 -10.15
C THR A 218 -0.55 6.09 -9.11
N ALA A 219 0.68 6.37 -9.52
CA ALA A 219 1.68 6.93 -8.60
C ALA A 219 1.23 8.30 -8.05
N HIS A 220 0.50 9.08 -8.86
CA HIS A 220 -0.06 10.35 -8.45
C HIS A 220 -1.13 10.17 -7.36
N ASP A 221 -2.09 9.28 -7.57
CA ASP A 221 -3.14 9.01 -6.59
C ASP A 221 -2.57 8.44 -5.28
N VAL A 222 -1.57 7.56 -5.38
CA VAL A 222 -0.85 7.05 -4.20
C VAL A 222 -0.21 8.20 -3.41
N ALA A 223 0.41 9.18 -4.10
CA ALA A 223 1.00 10.34 -3.44
C ALA A 223 -0.05 11.20 -2.72
N LEU A 224 -1.24 11.41 -3.32
CA LEU A 224 -2.35 12.09 -2.67
C LEU A 224 -2.83 11.35 -1.40
N MET A 225 -2.95 10.03 -1.48
CA MET A 225 -3.31 9.20 -0.32
C MET A 225 -2.23 9.29 0.78
N MET A 226 -0.95 9.19 0.41
CA MET A 226 0.14 9.33 1.38
C MET A 226 0.19 10.72 2.02
N GLN A 227 -0.03 11.79 1.26
CA GLN A 227 -0.13 13.14 1.82
C GLN A 227 -1.25 13.24 2.87
N GLU A 228 -2.40 12.62 2.62
CA GLU A 228 -3.51 12.59 3.57
C GLU A 228 -3.16 11.78 4.81
N ALA A 229 -2.67 10.55 4.64
CA ALA A 229 -2.29 9.67 5.75
C ALA A 229 -1.24 10.32 6.66
N MET A 230 -0.25 10.99 6.07
CA MET A 230 0.83 11.67 6.81
C MET A 230 0.39 12.91 7.59
N LYS A 231 -0.87 13.36 7.49
CA LYS A 231 -1.42 14.40 8.37
C LYS A 231 -1.76 13.86 9.77
N ASN A 232 -2.00 12.54 9.88
CA ASN A 232 -2.35 11.88 11.13
C ASN A 232 -1.11 11.47 11.92
N ASP A 233 -1.04 11.86 13.21
CA ASP A 233 0.11 11.59 14.08
C ASP A 233 0.29 10.10 14.33
N THR A 234 -0.77 9.38 14.61
CA THR A 234 -0.73 7.93 14.86
C THR A 234 -0.22 7.19 13.61
N PHE A 235 -0.70 7.57 12.40
CA PHE A 235 -0.18 6.97 11.18
C PHE A 235 1.32 7.17 11.04
N ARG A 236 1.81 8.42 11.27
CA ARG A 236 3.25 8.71 11.22
C ARG A 236 4.06 7.92 12.23
N GLU A 237 3.57 7.79 13.46
CA GLU A 237 4.22 7.00 14.52
C GLU A 237 4.29 5.52 14.15
N VAL A 238 3.20 4.95 13.61
CA VAL A 238 3.15 3.55 13.19
C VAL A 238 4.14 3.28 12.07
N VAL A 239 4.16 4.10 11.00
CA VAL A 239 5.05 3.82 9.85
C VAL A 239 6.52 4.16 10.12
N ALA A 240 6.81 4.95 11.15
CA ALA A 240 8.16 5.24 11.62
C ALA A 240 8.71 4.21 12.60
N SER A 241 7.90 3.23 13.03
CA SER A 241 8.32 2.22 14.01
C SER A 241 9.31 1.23 13.38
N GLU A 242 10.44 1.01 14.05
CA GLU A 242 11.47 0.04 13.63
C GLU A 242 11.07 -1.40 14.02
N ASP A 243 10.45 -1.55 15.21
CA ASP A 243 9.95 -2.82 15.74
C ASP A 243 8.46 -2.73 16.04
N SER A 244 7.74 -3.83 15.85
CA SER A 244 6.39 -3.91 16.33
C SER A 244 6.10 -5.24 17.01
N TRP A 245 5.80 -5.11 18.27
CA TRP A 245 5.10 -6.12 19.05
C TRP A 245 3.65 -5.68 19.15
N ILE A 246 2.73 -6.58 18.82
CA ILE A 246 1.32 -6.38 19.09
C ILE A 246 0.91 -7.35 20.19
N GLU A 247 0.33 -6.80 21.25
CA GLU A 247 -0.29 -7.60 22.29
C GLU A 247 -1.71 -7.94 21.85
N VAL A 248 -2.03 -9.22 21.90
CA VAL A 248 -3.39 -9.71 21.63
C VAL A 248 -3.87 -10.47 22.84
N THR A 249 -5.13 -10.29 23.21
CA THR A 249 -5.81 -11.17 24.13
C THR A 249 -6.46 -12.26 23.30
N GLY A 250 -5.95 -13.49 23.39
CA GLY A 250 -6.48 -14.63 22.68
C GLY A 250 -7.77 -15.15 23.30
N ALA A 251 -8.59 -15.82 22.49
CA ALA A 251 -9.73 -16.59 22.95
C ALA A 251 -9.30 -17.85 23.70
#